data_d17849a1a6ab8fbc0ae407df229acf89
#
_entry.id   d17849a1a6ab8fbc0ae407df229acf89
#
_cell.length_a   1.000
_cell.length_b   1.000
_cell.length_c   1.000
_cell.angle_alpha   90.00
_cell.angle_beta   90.00
_cell.angle_gamma   90.00
#
_symmetry.space_group_name_H-M   'P 1'
#
loop_
_entity.id
_entity.type
_entity.pdbx_description
1 polymer ?
#
loop_
_entity_poly.entity_id
_entity_poly.type
_entity_poly.pdbx_seq_one_letter_code
_entity_poly.pdbx_strand_id
1 'polypeptide(L)'
;YIKDIPAYLAAKSDAERKALLHKVRITGDHYNYLNYGRIDRAPNEKERKQLDKEGLFKVHTVAGFPRFWDGDYWNFKIDELIANNSCNLCKAKARRKGFSYKRGSQAANTLNANKNVTVILAADTLDYLTVKDATSYMVKVNLDWYENHTYWKRGYLSENFDKGIELGYKKTKEGQKAFGFRSKLLSVAIGRNESAAVGKKAIEIDFEEAGRCPNLQKALDVMLSNAESGAERIGTIRVYGTGGTKGANWEAFGNCFYNPGKNDMLPMENIWDANSRHAVCGFFFPQIWDYEPFVEDGNSLLFASWKDDYDKKRGAEKEKDAGEYNIYVGQRANSPN
;
A
#
# COMPACT_ATOMS: atom_id res chain seq x y z
N TYR A 1 15.28 -10.64 -6.51
CA TYR A 1 13.87 -10.35 -6.09
C TYR A 1 12.88 -10.55 -7.24
N ILE A 2 13.07 -9.88 -8.37
CA ILE A 2 12.17 -10.02 -9.53
C ILE A 2 12.12 -11.46 -10.03
N LYS A 3 13.23 -12.19 -9.93
CA LYS A 3 13.30 -13.62 -10.28
C LYS A 3 12.69 -14.54 -9.23
N ASP A 4 12.67 -14.10 -7.96
CA ASP A 4 12.17 -14.92 -6.86
C ASP A 4 10.63 -14.96 -6.80
N ILE A 5 9.96 -13.89 -7.21
CA ILE A 5 8.48 -13.87 -7.27
C ILE A 5 7.95 -14.92 -8.24
N PRO A 6 8.39 -15.00 -9.51
CA PRO A 6 7.98 -16.08 -10.41
C PRO A 6 8.28 -17.47 -9.88
N ALA A 7 9.44 -17.69 -9.28
CA ALA A 7 9.80 -18.97 -8.67
C ALA A 7 8.86 -19.34 -7.52
N TYR A 8 8.53 -18.39 -6.65
CA TYR A 8 7.60 -18.57 -5.55
C TYR A 8 6.18 -18.90 -6.04
N LEU A 9 5.72 -18.23 -7.08
CA LEU A 9 4.39 -18.50 -7.68
C LEU A 9 4.35 -19.80 -8.47
N ALA A 10 5.47 -20.19 -9.09
CA ALA A 10 5.63 -21.44 -9.82
C ALA A 10 5.90 -22.64 -8.91
N ALA A 11 6.09 -22.44 -7.61
CA ALA A 11 6.36 -23.53 -6.67
C ALA A 11 5.24 -24.58 -6.70
N LYS A 12 5.64 -25.84 -6.84
CA LYS A 12 4.72 -26.99 -7.01
C LYS A 12 4.11 -27.47 -5.71
N SER A 13 4.63 -27.03 -4.57
CA SER A 13 4.15 -27.41 -3.25
C SER A 13 4.28 -26.28 -2.23
N ASP A 14 3.47 -26.33 -1.17
CA ASP A 14 3.60 -25.38 -0.05
C ASP A 14 4.94 -25.53 0.68
N ALA A 15 5.53 -26.71 0.68
CA ALA A 15 6.86 -26.95 1.23
C ALA A 15 7.95 -26.18 0.45
N GLU A 16 7.88 -26.16 -0.89
CA GLU A 16 8.79 -25.36 -1.73
C GLU A 16 8.62 -23.85 -1.47
N ARG A 17 7.38 -23.38 -1.34
CA ARG A 17 7.10 -21.98 -0.98
C ARG A 17 7.69 -21.61 0.38
N LYS A 18 7.43 -22.42 1.39
CA LYS A 18 8.00 -22.25 2.73
C LYS A 18 9.54 -22.24 2.70
N ALA A 19 10.17 -23.13 1.93
CA ALA A 19 11.62 -23.19 1.79
C ALA A 19 12.21 -21.93 1.12
N LEU A 20 11.50 -21.32 0.17
CA LEU A 20 11.90 -20.04 -0.43
C LEU A 20 11.84 -18.90 0.59
N LEU A 21 10.82 -18.86 1.45
CA LEU A 21 10.64 -17.85 2.48
C LEU A 21 11.61 -17.99 3.66
N HIS A 22 11.99 -19.21 4.05
CA HIS A 22 12.95 -19.44 5.15
C HIS A 22 14.32 -18.81 4.94
N LYS A 23 14.72 -18.55 3.69
CA LYS A 23 15.99 -17.89 3.35
C LYS A 23 15.91 -16.37 3.40
N VAL A 24 14.79 -15.82 3.79
CA VAL A 24 14.49 -14.42 3.63
C VAL A 24 14.65 -13.67 4.94
N ARG A 25 15.40 -12.57 4.89
CA ARG A 25 15.55 -11.65 6.03
C ARG A 25 14.52 -10.54 5.95
N ILE A 26 13.73 -10.36 7.00
CA ILE A 26 12.82 -9.23 7.15
C ILE A 26 13.62 -8.02 7.64
N THR A 27 13.61 -6.94 6.88
CA THR A 27 14.36 -5.70 7.16
C THR A 27 13.53 -4.47 6.78
N GLY A 28 14.06 -3.29 7.10
CA GLY A 28 13.49 -2.02 6.66
C GLY A 28 12.05 -1.81 7.09
N ASP A 29 11.23 -1.34 6.17
CA ASP A 29 9.82 -1.02 6.43
C ASP A 29 8.98 -2.23 6.83
N HIS A 30 9.29 -3.42 6.32
CA HIS A 30 8.56 -4.63 6.73
C HIS A 30 8.83 -4.97 8.19
N TYR A 31 10.08 -4.85 8.65
CA TYR A 31 10.41 -5.01 10.07
C TYR A 31 9.68 -3.97 10.93
N ASN A 32 9.69 -2.71 10.50
CA ASN A 32 8.96 -1.64 11.18
C ASN A 32 7.46 -1.92 11.24
N TYR A 33 6.86 -2.35 10.12
CA TYR A 33 5.44 -2.68 10.05
C TYR A 33 5.05 -3.76 11.04
N LEU A 34 5.79 -4.88 11.10
CA LEU A 34 5.48 -6.01 11.98
C LEU A 34 5.67 -5.69 13.47
N ASN A 35 6.64 -4.84 13.82
CA ASN A 35 7.01 -4.59 15.22
C ASN A 35 6.44 -3.30 15.80
N TYR A 36 6.09 -2.32 14.95
CA TYR A 36 5.66 -0.99 15.38
C TYR A 36 4.42 -0.50 14.62
N GLY A 37 4.04 -1.12 13.52
CA GLY A 37 2.84 -0.79 12.76
C GLY A 37 1.57 -1.04 13.57
N ARG A 38 0.62 -0.10 13.50
CA ARG A 38 -0.70 -0.25 14.14
C ARG A 38 -1.76 -0.46 13.07
N ILE A 39 -2.54 -1.51 13.22
CA ILE A 39 -3.64 -1.86 12.33
C ILE A 39 -4.88 -2.29 13.12
N ASP A 40 -6.04 -2.16 12.52
CA ASP A 40 -7.24 -2.85 12.97
C ASP A 40 -7.27 -4.24 12.31
N ARG A 41 -7.27 -5.29 13.11
CA ARG A 41 -7.23 -6.69 12.67
C ARG A 41 -8.25 -7.55 13.41
N ALA A 42 -8.55 -8.71 12.85
CA ALA A 42 -9.35 -9.68 13.57
C ALA A 42 -8.66 -10.09 14.91
N PRO A 43 -9.42 -10.24 16.00
CA PRO A 43 -8.87 -10.76 17.25
C PRO A 43 -8.31 -12.17 17.06
N ASN A 44 -7.18 -12.45 17.71
CA ASN A 44 -6.68 -13.81 17.83
C ASN A 44 -7.56 -14.62 18.81
N GLU A 45 -7.33 -15.94 18.91
CA GLU A 45 -8.13 -16.81 19.79
C GLU A 45 -8.15 -16.36 21.26
N LYS A 46 -7.02 -15.89 21.79
CA LYS A 46 -6.90 -15.43 23.16
C LYS A 46 -7.70 -14.13 23.37
N GLU A 47 -7.58 -13.19 22.45
CA GLU A 47 -8.33 -11.95 22.46
C GLU A 47 -9.82 -12.21 22.26
N ARG A 48 -10.21 -13.15 21.36
CA ARG A 48 -11.60 -13.56 21.18
C ARG A 48 -12.18 -14.14 22.44
N LYS A 49 -11.50 -15.06 23.10
CA LYS A 49 -11.92 -15.64 24.37
C LYS A 49 -12.08 -14.58 25.47
N GLN A 50 -11.26 -13.55 25.46
CA GLN A 50 -11.37 -12.45 26.41
C GLN A 50 -12.58 -11.57 26.10
N LEU A 51 -12.77 -11.17 24.85
CA LEU A 51 -13.95 -10.41 24.40
C LEU A 51 -15.27 -11.16 24.70
N ASP A 52 -15.30 -12.46 24.47
CA ASP A 52 -16.48 -13.29 24.74
C ASP A 52 -16.80 -13.34 26.27
N LYS A 53 -15.77 -13.43 27.12
CA LYS A 53 -15.95 -13.34 28.58
C LYS A 53 -16.49 -11.97 29.04
N GLU A 54 -16.13 -10.90 28.32
CA GLU A 54 -16.58 -9.54 28.58
C GLU A 54 -17.95 -9.25 27.95
N GLY A 55 -18.57 -10.21 27.25
CA GLY A 55 -19.85 -10.05 26.56
C GLY A 55 -19.75 -9.21 25.27
N LEU A 56 -18.54 -9.01 24.75
CA LEU A 56 -18.26 -8.19 23.58
C LEU A 56 -18.26 -9.00 22.27
N PHE A 57 -19.30 -9.82 22.06
CA PHE A 57 -19.42 -10.75 20.92
C PHE A 57 -19.42 -10.07 19.55
N LYS A 58 -19.82 -8.80 19.45
CA LYS A 58 -19.92 -8.04 18.20
C LYS A 58 -18.63 -7.29 17.82
N VAL A 59 -17.58 -7.40 18.62
CA VAL A 59 -16.29 -6.79 18.30
C VAL A 59 -15.56 -7.67 17.26
N HIS A 60 -15.53 -7.23 16.02
CA HIS A 60 -14.91 -7.97 14.92
C HIS A 60 -13.47 -7.57 14.66
N THR A 61 -13.04 -6.38 15.13
CA THR A 61 -11.67 -5.89 14.96
C THR A 61 -11.12 -5.34 16.27
N VAL A 62 -9.82 -5.51 16.46
CA VAL A 62 -9.05 -4.96 17.58
C VAL A 62 -7.80 -4.25 17.04
N ALA A 63 -7.44 -3.15 17.68
CA ALA A 63 -6.18 -2.49 17.35
C ALA A 63 -5.00 -3.36 17.80
N GLY A 64 -4.04 -3.59 16.90
CA GLY A 64 -2.90 -4.46 17.22
C GLY A 64 -1.75 -4.30 16.26
N PHE A 65 -0.75 -5.15 16.40
CA PHE A 65 0.34 -5.28 15.44
C PHE A 65 -0.06 -6.21 14.31
N PRO A 66 0.44 -5.97 13.08
CA PRO A 66 0.27 -6.90 11.98
C PRO A 66 0.89 -8.26 12.31
N ARG A 67 0.38 -9.29 11.65
CA ARG A 67 1.04 -10.60 11.59
C ARG A 67 1.89 -10.66 10.33
N PHE A 68 2.84 -11.60 10.31
CA PHE A 68 3.57 -11.90 9.08
C PHE A 68 2.64 -12.54 8.05
N TRP A 69 2.70 -12.02 6.83
CA TRP A 69 2.07 -12.57 5.64
C TRP A 69 3.08 -12.53 4.49
N ASP A 70 3.14 -13.57 3.69
CA ASP A 70 4.06 -13.65 2.56
C ASP A 70 3.77 -12.61 1.47
N GLY A 71 2.49 -12.25 1.25
CA GLY A 71 2.11 -11.16 0.37
C GLY A 71 2.66 -9.82 0.85
N ASP A 72 2.62 -9.55 2.16
CA ASP A 72 3.25 -8.36 2.75
C ASP A 72 4.75 -8.36 2.51
N TYR A 73 5.39 -9.52 2.68
CA TYR A 73 6.82 -9.64 2.41
C TYR A 73 7.16 -9.17 0.99
N TRP A 74 6.45 -9.68 -0.02
CA TRP A 74 6.69 -9.31 -1.41
C TRP A 74 6.37 -7.83 -1.68
N ASN A 75 5.31 -7.30 -1.07
CA ASN A 75 4.97 -5.89 -1.19
C ASN A 75 6.09 -4.97 -0.68
N PHE A 76 6.62 -5.23 0.51
CA PHE A 76 7.69 -4.42 1.09
C PHE A 76 9.02 -4.60 0.34
N LYS A 77 9.32 -5.80 -0.14
CA LYS A 77 10.54 -6.07 -0.89
C LYS A 77 10.58 -5.39 -2.25
N ILE A 78 9.46 -5.29 -2.93
CA ILE A 78 9.41 -4.53 -4.17
C ILE A 78 9.58 -3.03 -3.92
N ASP A 79 9.09 -2.51 -2.79
CA ASP A 79 9.32 -1.12 -2.38
C ASP A 79 10.80 -0.84 -2.08
N GLU A 80 11.50 -1.74 -1.39
CA GLU A 80 12.95 -1.65 -1.18
C GLU A 80 13.71 -1.68 -2.53
N LEU A 81 13.27 -2.51 -3.45
CA LEU A 81 13.91 -2.65 -4.76
C LEU A 81 13.85 -1.36 -5.56
N ILE A 82 12.68 -0.69 -5.63
CA ILE A 82 12.56 0.57 -6.36
C ILE A 82 13.37 1.69 -5.73
N ALA A 83 13.41 1.75 -4.39
CA ALA A 83 14.21 2.75 -3.69
C ALA A 83 15.71 2.57 -4.00
N ASN A 84 16.20 1.33 -4.04
CA ASN A 84 17.59 1.02 -4.32
C ASN A 84 17.98 1.23 -5.80
N ASN A 85 17.02 1.17 -6.72
CA ASN A 85 17.27 1.32 -8.16
C ASN A 85 16.79 2.66 -8.72
N SER A 86 16.35 3.58 -7.87
CA SER A 86 15.88 4.92 -8.27
C SER A 86 14.82 4.88 -9.38
N CYS A 87 13.87 3.95 -9.31
CA CYS A 87 12.77 3.84 -10.26
C CYS A 87 11.41 4.02 -9.56
N ASN A 88 10.36 4.16 -10.35
CA ASN A 88 8.98 4.25 -9.87
C ASN A 88 8.31 2.87 -9.86
N LEU A 89 7.09 2.79 -9.34
CA LEU A 89 6.36 1.53 -9.27
C LEU A 89 4.87 1.74 -9.51
N CYS A 90 4.29 0.92 -10.37
CA CYS A 90 2.85 0.74 -10.46
C CYS A 90 2.45 -0.57 -9.79
N LYS A 91 1.47 -0.51 -8.87
CA LYS A 91 0.93 -1.66 -8.15
C LYS A 91 -0.57 -1.80 -8.42
N ALA A 92 -0.97 -2.86 -9.10
CA ALA A 92 -2.37 -3.27 -9.11
C ALA A 92 -2.64 -4.23 -7.94
N LYS A 93 -3.71 -4.01 -7.22
CA LYS A 93 -4.05 -4.78 -6.02
C LYS A 93 -5.50 -5.23 -6.01
N ALA A 94 -5.78 -6.35 -5.38
CA ALA A 94 -7.12 -6.72 -4.98
C ALA A 94 -7.62 -5.82 -3.82
N ARG A 95 -8.93 -5.73 -3.66
CA ARG A 95 -9.54 -4.96 -2.56
C ARG A 95 -9.22 -5.55 -1.19
N ARG A 96 -9.22 -4.71 -0.15
CA ARG A 96 -9.09 -5.09 1.27
C ARG A 96 -7.78 -5.81 1.63
N LYS A 97 -6.69 -5.49 0.93
CA LYS A 97 -5.34 -6.03 1.20
C LYS A 97 -4.50 -5.17 2.13
N GLY A 98 -5.12 -4.29 2.91
CA GLY A 98 -4.44 -3.51 3.94
C GLY A 98 -3.40 -2.52 3.42
N PHE A 99 -3.48 -2.07 2.16
CA PHE A 99 -2.47 -1.19 1.58
C PHE A 99 -2.35 0.15 2.31
N SER A 100 -3.48 0.74 2.77
CA SER A 100 -3.45 1.97 3.56
C SER A 100 -2.69 1.79 4.87
N TYR A 101 -2.83 0.65 5.54
CA TYR A 101 -2.08 0.31 6.75
C TYR A 101 -0.58 0.13 6.46
N LYS A 102 -0.24 -0.65 5.44
CA LYS A 102 1.15 -0.89 5.02
C LYS A 102 1.83 0.42 4.66
N ARG A 103 1.19 1.20 3.79
CA ARG A 103 1.75 2.47 3.33
C ARG A 103 1.78 3.54 4.42
N GLY A 104 0.76 3.57 5.27
CA GLY A 104 0.73 4.44 6.44
C GLY A 104 1.90 4.18 7.39
N SER A 105 2.23 2.90 7.63
CA SER A 105 3.39 2.53 8.45
C SER A 105 4.72 2.87 7.76
N GLN A 106 4.87 2.63 6.45
CA GLN A 106 6.08 3.00 5.70
C GLN A 106 6.33 4.51 5.76
N ALA A 107 5.33 5.32 5.41
CA ALA A 107 5.45 6.77 5.43
C ALA A 107 5.75 7.30 6.83
N ALA A 108 5.12 6.75 7.86
CA ALA A 108 5.43 7.12 9.25
C ALA A 108 6.88 6.79 9.62
N ASN A 109 7.38 5.61 9.21
CA ASN A 109 8.78 5.23 9.41
C ASN A 109 9.73 6.19 8.68
N THR A 110 9.46 6.50 7.42
CA THR A 110 10.25 7.44 6.62
C THR A 110 10.34 8.82 7.29
N LEU A 111 9.20 9.37 7.74
CA LEU A 111 9.15 10.67 8.42
C LEU A 111 9.88 10.66 9.77
N ASN A 112 9.75 9.56 10.51
CA ASN A 112 10.33 9.43 11.86
C ASN A 112 11.83 9.10 11.85
N ALA A 113 12.33 8.45 10.79
CA ALA A 113 13.73 8.07 10.64
C ALA A 113 14.59 9.16 9.97
N ASN A 114 14.01 10.01 9.13
CA ASN A 114 14.73 10.98 8.30
C ASN A 114 14.39 12.42 8.68
N LYS A 115 15.38 13.30 8.58
CA LYS A 115 15.22 14.75 8.82
C LYS A 115 15.00 15.49 7.53
N ASN A 116 14.15 16.55 7.57
CA ASN A 116 13.90 17.48 6.47
C ASN A 116 13.41 16.78 5.19
N VAL A 117 12.68 15.69 5.33
CA VAL A 117 12.10 14.97 4.20
C VAL A 117 10.62 15.29 4.04
N THR A 118 10.13 15.19 2.82
CA THR A 118 8.70 15.30 2.53
C THR A 118 8.21 13.99 1.93
N VAL A 119 7.06 13.54 2.40
CA VAL A 119 6.24 12.48 1.80
C VAL A 119 4.97 13.12 1.28
N ILE A 120 4.61 12.86 0.03
CA ILE A 120 3.37 13.33 -0.59
C ILE A 120 2.47 12.11 -0.80
N LEU A 121 1.26 12.18 -0.27
CA LEU A 121 0.18 11.24 -0.57
C LEU A 121 -0.86 11.97 -1.43
N ALA A 122 -1.14 11.44 -2.60
CA ALA A 122 -2.05 12.02 -3.58
C ALA A 122 -3.21 11.05 -3.86
N ALA A 123 -4.41 11.57 -3.99
CA ALA A 123 -5.58 10.81 -4.42
C ALA A 123 -6.55 11.73 -5.19
N ASP A 124 -7.60 11.16 -5.78
CA ASP A 124 -8.64 11.94 -6.44
C ASP A 124 -9.23 13.02 -5.50
N THR A 125 -9.61 12.60 -4.29
CA THR A 125 -10.12 13.49 -3.24
C THR A 125 -9.36 13.29 -1.93
N LEU A 126 -9.37 14.28 -1.02
CA LEU A 126 -8.73 14.18 0.29
C LEU A 126 -9.36 13.08 1.16
N ASP A 127 -10.64 12.78 0.99
CA ASP A 127 -11.33 11.74 1.75
C ASP A 127 -10.66 10.37 1.59
N TYR A 128 -10.13 10.04 0.40
CA TYR A 128 -9.37 8.80 0.19
C TYR A 128 -8.08 8.72 0.99
N LEU A 129 -7.62 9.84 1.55
CA LEU A 129 -6.37 9.90 2.32
C LEU A 129 -6.61 10.13 3.81
N THR A 130 -7.65 10.87 4.21
CA THR A 130 -7.77 11.45 5.55
C THR A 130 -8.88 10.88 6.42
N VAL A 131 -9.89 10.22 5.84
CA VAL A 131 -10.91 9.52 6.64
C VAL A 131 -10.29 8.39 7.45
N LYS A 132 -10.99 7.91 8.46
CA LYS A 132 -10.56 6.79 9.30
C LYS A 132 -10.10 5.61 8.41
N ASP A 133 -8.96 5.01 8.76
CA ASP A 133 -8.31 3.89 8.08
C ASP A 133 -7.73 4.20 6.68
N ALA A 134 -7.83 5.44 6.20
CA ALA A 134 -7.13 5.89 5.00
C ALA A 134 -5.63 6.15 5.28
N THR A 135 -4.83 6.27 4.24
CA THR A 135 -3.36 6.25 4.35
C THR A 135 -2.78 7.36 5.21
N SER A 136 -3.20 8.63 5.04
CA SER A 136 -2.71 9.74 5.86
C SER A 136 -3.16 9.62 7.32
N TYR A 137 -4.40 9.14 7.55
CA TYR A 137 -4.86 8.82 8.89
C TYR A 137 -3.97 7.76 9.53
N MET A 138 -3.62 6.70 8.81
CA MET A 138 -2.75 5.63 9.32
C MET A 138 -1.31 6.10 9.55
N VAL A 139 -0.80 7.06 8.78
CA VAL A 139 0.48 7.72 9.09
C VAL A 139 0.41 8.37 10.47
N LYS A 140 -0.65 9.15 10.74
CA LYS A 140 -0.82 9.82 12.05
C LYS A 140 -0.92 8.80 13.20
N VAL A 141 -1.72 7.74 13.02
CA VAL A 141 -1.85 6.65 14.02
C VAL A 141 -0.48 6.04 14.37
N ASN A 142 0.36 5.77 13.38
CA ASN A 142 1.68 5.21 13.62
C ASN A 142 2.64 6.23 14.26
N LEU A 143 2.63 7.49 13.84
CA LEU A 143 3.44 8.55 14.46
C LEU A 143 3.04 8.78 15.91
N ASP A 144 1.74 8.79 16.24
CA ASP A 144 1.23 8.89 17.61
C ASP A 144 1.66 7.68 18.46
N TRP A 145 1.66 6.49 17.85
CA TRP A 145 2.19 5.31 18.52
C TRP A 145 3.68 5.47 18.87
N TYR A 146 4.52 5.95 17.94
CA TYR A 146 5.94 6.19 18.20
C TYR A 146 6.12 7.23 19.30
N GLU A 147 5.35 8.33 19.25
CA GLU A 147 5.43 9.40 20.24
C GLU A 147 5.08 8.93 21.66
N ASN A 148 4.08 8.05 21.79
CA ASN A 148 3.56 7.63 23.09
C ASN A 148 4.23 6.37 23.65
N HIS A 149 4.78 5.49 22.79
CA HIS A 149 5.21 4.15 23.21
C HIS A 149 6.67 3.83 22.91
N THR A 150 7.41 4.75 22.31
CA THR A 150 8.83 4.54 21.98
C THR A 150 9.69 5.71 22.46
N TYR A 151 11.02 5.56 22.34
CA TYR A 151 11.96 6.67 22.53
C TYR A 151 12.10 7.57 21.28
N TRP A 152 11.43 7.28 20.19
CA TRP A 152 11.49 8.01 18.91
C TRP A 152 10.55 9.20 18.89
N LYS A 153 10.50 9.94 19.96
CA LYS A 153 9.65 11.13 20.12
C LYS A 153 10.17 12.27 19.26
N ARG A 154 9.34 12.75 18.33
CA ARG A 154 9.69 13.85 17.41
C ARG A 154 8.91 15.11 17.68
N GLY A 155 7.75 15.00 18.34
CA GLY A 155 6.78 16.07 18.53
C GLY A 155 6.15 16.52 17.22
N TYR A 156 5.20 17.44 17.32
CA TYR A 156 4.48 17.99 16.18
C TYR A 156 4.57 19.50 16.13
N LEU A 157 4.92 20.06 14.97
CA LEU A 157 4.75 21.47 14.63
C LEU A 157 3.37 21.70 14.01
N SER A 158 2.84 20.73 13.26
CA SER A 158 1.50 20.71 12.70
C SER A 158 0.97 19.29 12.68
N GLU A 159 -0.31 19.13 13.04
CA GLU A 159 -1.03 17.86 13.02
C GLU A 159 -2.23 17.89 12.05
N ASN A 160 -2.38 18.95 11.29
CA ASN A 160 -3.52 19.15 10.42
C ASN A 160 -3.26 18.53 9.05
N PHE A 161 -4.17 17.67 8.58
CA PHE A 161 -4.05 17.03 7.26
C PHE A 161 -4.08 18.04 6.11
N ASP A 162 -4.89 19.11 6.20
CA ASP A 162 -5.01 20.13 5.13
C ASP A 162 -3.73 20.97 4.99
N LYS A 163 -3.02 21.21 6.09
CA LYS A 163 -1.76 21.97 6.14
C LYS A 163 -0.52 21.10 6.09
N GLY A 164 -0.70 19.79 6.22
CA GLY A 164 0.34 18.79 6.37
C GLY A 164 0.71 18.54 7.83
N ILE A 165 1.07 17.27 8.12
CA ILE A 165 1.65 16.85 9.39
C ILE A 165 3.14 17.18 9.31
N GLU A 166 3.66 17.93 10.27
CA GLU A 166 5.08 18.30 10.36
C GLU A 166 5.66 17.93 11.71
N LEU A 167 6.73 17.15 11.72
CA LEU A 167 7.43 16.72 12.92
C LEU A 167 8.41 17.76 13.43
N GLY A 168 8.43 18.02 14.74
CA GLY A 168 9.34 18.95 15.36
C GLY A 168 8.72 19.66 16.56
N TYR A 169 9.42 20.68 17.05
CA TYR A 169 8.99 21.46 18.21
C TYR A 169 9.44 22.92 18.12
N LYS A 170 8.83 23.77 18.91
CA LYS A 170 9.22 25.20 19.05
C LYS A 170 9.90 25.43 20.39
N LYS A 171 10.94 26.26 20.40
CA LYS A 171 11.58 26.75 21.63
C LYS A 171 11.10 28.18 21.92
N THR A 172 10.45 28.36 23.06
CA THR A 172 9.92 29.64 23.51
C THR A 172 10.98 30.75 23.70
N LYS A 173 12.19 30.37 24.13
CA LYS A 173 13.32 31.31 24.35
C LYS A 173 13.94 31.85 23.06
N GLU A 174 13.67 31.24 21.92
CA GLU A 174 14.29 31.59 20.62
C GLU A 174 13.27 32.09 19.60
N GLY A 175 12.23 32.81 20.05
CA GLY A 175 11.30 33.52 19.16
C GLY A 175 10.48 32.62 18.25
N GLN A 176 9.89 31.54 18.75
CA GLN A 176 9.06 30.59 18.00
C GLN A 176 9.76 29.83 16.85
N LYS A 177 11.09 29.86 16.80
CA LYS A 177 11.83 29.11 15.79
C LYS A 177 11.54 27.61 15.90
N ALA A 178 11.31 26.99 14.76
CA ALA A 178 11.01 25.56 14.67
C ALA A 178 12.30 24.74 14.65
N PHE A 179 12.32 23.66 15.43
CA PHE A 179 13.44 22.73 15.60
C PHE A 179 12.98 21.29 15.41
N GLY A 180 13.90 20.35 15.45
CA GLY A 180 13.65 18.91 15.40
C GLY A 180 13.80 18.35 14.00
N PHE A 181 12.98 17.36 13.68
CA PHE A 181 13.11 16.61 12.43
C PHE A 181 12.67 17.38 11.19
N ARG A 182 11.64 18.21 11.29
CA ARG A 182 11.10 19.02 10.19
C ARG A 182 10.64 18.18 8.98
N SER A 183 10.42 16.88 9.19
CA SER A 183 9.88 16.00 8.17
C SER A 183 8.38 16.21 8.05
N LYS A 184 7.85 16.17 6.84
CA LYS A 184 6.49 16.60 6.53
C LYS A 184 5.73 15.59 5.67
N LEU A 185 4.50 15.28 6.08
CA LEU A 185 3.49 14.63 5.26
C LEU A 185 2.60 15.67 4.61
N LEU A 186 2.39 15.55 3.31
CA LEU A 186 1.41 16.35 2.57
C LEU A 186 0.36 15.43 1.96
N SER A 187 -0.91 15.70 2.25
CA SER A 187 -2.06 15.03 1.62
C SER A 187 -2.62 15.94 0.53
N VAL A 188 -2.74 15.42 -0.70
CA VAL A 188 -3.06 16.24 -1.88
C VAL A 188 -4.22 15.64 -2.67
N ALA A 189 -5.28 16.42 -2.91
CA ALA A 189 -6.33 16.06 -3.84
C ALA A 189 -5.98 16.52 -5.26
N ILE A 190 -5.90 15.58 -6.21
CA ILE A 190 -5.51 15.84 -7.61
C ILE A 190 -6.67 15.80 -8.59
N GLY A 191 -7.88 15.38 -8.16
CA GLY A 191 -9.02 15.21 -9.05
C GLY A 191 -9.47 16.49 -9.76
N ARG A 192 -9.36 17.65 -9.06
CA ARG A 192 -9.71 18.96 -9.61
C ARG A 192 -8.49 19.86 -9.90
N ASN A 193 -7.33 19.50 -9.37
CA ASN A 193 -6.11 20.30 -9.53
C ASN A 193 -4.90 19.36 -9.52
N GLU A 194 -4.51 18.89 -10.69
CA GLU A 194 -3.34 18.05 -10.91
C GLU A 194 -2.02 18.69 -10.48
N SER A 195 -2.02 20.01 -10.38
CA SER A 195 -0.84 20.81 -10.01
C SER A 195 -0.75 21.15 -8.51
N ALA A 196 -1.61 20.59 -7.66
CA ALA A 196 -1.69 20.94 -6.24
C ALA A 196 -0.40 20.71 -5.44
N ALA A 197 0.51 19.87 -5.93
CA ALA A 197 1.81 19.60 -5.30
C ALA A 197 3.00 20.20 -6.05
N VAL A 198 2.79 21.03 -7.07
CA VAL A 198 3.89 21.64 -7.86
C VAL A 198 4.91 22.34 -6.97
N GLY A 199 6.19 22.10 -7.26
CA GLY A 199 7.32 22.73 -6.58
C GLY A 199 7.66 22.21 -5.18
N LYS A 200 6.97 21.15 -4.72
CA LYS A 200 7.25 20.52 -3.42
C LYS A 200 8.14 19.31 -3.61
N LYS A 201 9.44 19.44 -3.35
CA LYS A 201 10.36 18.30 -3.40
C LYS A 201 10.00 17.25 -2.37
N ALA A 202 9.99 15.96 -2.79
CA ALA A 202 9.62 14.85 -1.94
C ALA A 202 10.47 13.61 -2.25
N ILE A 203 10.79 12.85 -1.20
CA ILE A 203 11.51 11.57 -1.34
C ILE A 203 10.58 10.40 -1.62
N GLU A 204 9.30 10.56 -1.32
CA GLU A 204 8.26 9.59 -1.61
C GLU A 204 6.99 10.32 -2.06
N ILE A 205 6.42 9.85 -3.15
CA ILE A 205 5.16 10.36 -3.72
C ILE A 205 4.29 9.14 -4.04
N ASP A 206 3.11 9.12 -3.46
CA ASP A 206 2.18 7.99 -3.62
C ASP A 206 0.84 8.45 -4.16
N PHE A 207 0.36 7.76 -5.17
CA PHE A 207 -0.97 7.94 -5.74
C PHE A 207 -1.87 6.80 -5.26
N GLU A 208 -2.78 7.09 -4.33
CA GLU A 208 -3.72 6.12 -3.78
C GLU A 208 -5.00 6.05 -4.61
N GLU A 209 -5.54 4.83 -4.74
CA GLU A 209 -6.73 4.52 -5.56
C GLU A 209 -6.63 5.11 -6.97
N ALA A 210 -5.46 4.98 -7.56
CA ALA A 210 -5.07 5.59 -8.85
C ALA A 210 -6.02 5.25 -10.00
N GLY A 211 -6.67 4.08 -9.98
CA GLY A 211 -7.69 3.70 -10.95
C GLY A 211 -8.97 4.56 -10.91
N ARG A 212 -9.06 5.49 -9.95
CA ARG A 212 -10.16 6.46 -9.84
C ARG A 212 -9.77 7.88 -10.21
N CYS A 213 -8.47 8.15 -10.38
CA CYS A 213 -7.96 9.50 -10.65
C CYS A 213 -8.11 9.85 -12.13
N PRO A 214 -9.02 10.77 -12.52
CA PRO A 214 -9.24 11.12 -13.93
C PRO A 214 -8.03 11.79 -14.58
N ASN A 215 -7.25 12.52 -13.79
CA ASN A 215 -6.08 13.28 -14.25
C ASN A 215 -4.75 12.59 -13.90
N LEU A 216 -4.74 11.27 -13.68
CA LEU A 216 -3.57 10.53 -13.20
C LEU A 216 -2.31 10.81 -14.02
N GLN A 217 -2.37 10.73 -15.37
CA GLN A 217 -1.18 10.93 -16.20
C GLN A 217 -0.63 12.36 -16.08
N LYS A 218 -1.51 13.36 -16.11
CA LYS A 218 -1.09 14.77 -15.95
C LYS A 218 -0.47 15.01 -14.57
N ALA A 219 -1.07 14.45 -13.52
CA ALA A 219 -0.53 14.56 -12.17
C ALA A 219 0.83 13.85 -12.03
N LEU A 220 1.02 12.70 -12.69
CA LEU A 220 2.32 12.01 -12.76
C LEU A 220 3.37 12.87 -13.43
N ASP A 221 3.07 13.45 -14.60
CA ASP A 221 3.99 14.30 -15.36
C ASP A 221 4.45 15.50 -14.53
N VAL A 222 3.52 16.10 -13.76
CA VAL A 222 3.82 17.21 -12.84
C VAL A 222 4.68 16.74 -11.66
N MET A 223 4.34 15.59 -11.05
CA MET A 223 5.00 15.14 -9.83
C MET A 223 6.35 14.45 -10.07
N LEU A 224 6.66 14.05 -11.30
CA LEU A 224 8.02 13.58 -11.65
C LEU A 224 9.07 14.62 -11.26
N SER A 225 8.82 15.90 -11.56
CA SER A 225 9.74 16.99 -11.19
C SER A 225 9.90 17.17 -9.66
N ASN A 226 8.92 16.74 -8.87
CA ASN A 226 9.00 16.82 -7.41
C ASN A 226 9.94 15.75 -6.81
N ALA A 227 10.12 14.63 -7.52
CA ALA A 227 11.04 13.55 -7.15
C ALA A 227 12.48 13.77 -7.64
N GLU A 228 12.76 14.94 -8.24
CA GLU A 228 14.06 15.27 -8.81
C GLU A 228 14.62 16.56 -8.22
N SER A 229 15.94 16.69 -8.15
CA SER A 229 16.67 17.88 -7.77
C SER A 229 17.80 18.13 -8.76
N GLY A 230 17.56 19.05 -9.70
CA GLY A 230 18.44 19.19 -10.87
C GLY A 230 18.40 17.94 -11.73
N ALA A 231 19.55 17.36 -12.00
CA ALA A 231 19.70 16.11 -12.75
C ALA A 231 19.62 14.85 -11.85
N GLU A 232 19.51 15.02 -10.54
CA GLU A 232 19.49 13.90 -9.58
C GLU A 232 18.08 13.54 -9.20
N ARG A 233 17.79 12.24 -9.19
CA ARG A 233 16.57 11.70 -8.63
C ARG A 233 16.71 11.60 -7.13
N ILE A 234 15.84 12.27 -6.39
CA ILE A 234 15.83 12.29 -4.92
C ILE A 234 14.72 11.46 -4.31
N GLY A 235 13.73 11.05 -5.12
CA GLY A 235 12.56 10.36 -4.62
C GLY A 235 12.02 9.29 -5.57
N THR A 236 11.06 8.52 -5.06
CA THR A 236 10.35 7.49 -5.80
C THR A 236 8.85 7.80 -5.86
N ILE A 237 8.22 7.45 -6.98
CA ILE A 237 6.77 7.56 -7.18
C ILE A 237 6.18 6.16 -7.16
N ARG A 238 5.12 5.99 -6.37
CA ARG A 238 4.30 4.76 -6.34
C ARG A 238 2.88 5.09 -6.76
N VAL A 239 2.37 4.32 -7.70
CA VAL A 239 1.00 4.42 -8.17
C VAL A 239 0.31 3.11 -7.82
N TYR A 240 -0.72 3.14 -6.99
CA TYR A 240 -1.41 1.92 -6.60
C TYR A 240 -2.93 2.09 -6.53
N GLY A 241 -3.62 1.02 -6.85
CA GLY A 241 -5.07 1.02 -6.87
C GLY A 241 -5.66 -0.34 -7.18
N THR A 242 -6.98 -0.41 -7.10
CA THR A 242 -7.75 -1.55 -7.58
C THR A 242 -8.07 -1.37 -9.06
N GLY A 243 -8.35 -2.49 -9.78
CA GLY A 243 -8.64 -2.48 -11.20
C GLY A 243 -9.83 -1.60 -11.66
N GLY A 244 -10.66 -1.13 -10.74
CA GLY A 244 -11.75 -0.22 -11.03
C GLY A 244 -12.80 -0.73 -12.01
N THR A 245 -13.78 0.12 -12.35
CA THR A 245 -14.76 -0.09 -13.43
C THR A 245 -14.15 0.40 -14.74
N LYS A 246 -14.39 -0.27 -15.85
CA LYS A 246 -13.96 0.18 -17.19
C LYS A 246 -14.43 1.62 -17.42
N GLY A 247 -13.50 2.51 -17.78
CA GLY A 247 -13.72 3.93 -18.06
C GLY A 247 -12.39 4.65 -18.23
N ALA A 248 -12.43 5.94 -18.58
CA ALA A 248 -11.24 6.75 -18.87
C ALA A 248 -10.22 6.76 -17.70
N ASN A 249 -10.70 6.70 -16.47
CA ASN A 249 -9.82 6.69 -15.29
C ASN A 249 -9.00 5.40 -15.18
N TRP A 250 -9.61 4.26 -15.55
CA TRP A 250 -8.91 2.98 -15.61
C TRP A 250 -7.84 2.95 -16.71
N GLU A 251 -8.09 3.61 -17.84
CA GLU A 251 -7.13 3.62 -18.95
C GLU A 251 -5.79 4.23 -18.55
N ALA A 252 -5.80 5.33 -17.81
CA ALA A 252 -4.55 5.96 -17.34
C ALA A 252 -3.77 5.04 -16.37
N PHE A 253 -4.48 4.42 -15.42
CA PHE A 253 -3.86 3.46 -14.49
C PHE A 253 -3.41 2.18 -15.21
N GLY A 254 -4.25 1.65 -16.11
CA GLY A 254 -3.91 0.49 -16.95
C GLY A 254 -2.69 0.74 -17.83
N ASN A 255 -2.56 1.95 -18.40
CA ASN A 255 -1.37 2.35 -19.15
C ASN A 255 -0.11 2.36 -18.26
N CYS A 256 -0.19 2.87 -17.02
CA CYS A 256 0.91 2.78 -16.08
C CYS A 256 1.29 1.34 -15.75
N PHE A 257 0.29 0.46 -15.62
CA PHE A 257 0.49 -0.94 -15.26
C PHE A 257 1.05 -1.78 -16.39
N TYR A 258 0.50 -1.67 -17.62
CA TYR A 258 0.90 -2.49 -18.76
C TYR A 258 2.01 -1.87 -19.62
N ASN A 259 2.35 -0.61 -19.40
CA ASN A 259 3.45 0.08 -20.07
C ASN A 259 4.37 0.78 -19.03
N PRO A 260 4.94 0.03 -18.08
CA PRO A 260 5.67 0.60 -16.95
C PRO A 260 6.84 1.49 -17.40
N GLY A 261 7.53 1.16 -18.48
CA GLY A 261 8.66 1.95 -18.99
C GLY A 261 8.33 3.38 -19.37
N LYS A 262 7.07 3.69 -19.71
CA LYS A 262 6.65 5.04 -20.09
C LYS A 262 6.80 6.07 -18.95
N ASN A 263 6.61 5.64 -17.71
CA ASN A 263 6.68 6.50 -16.53
C ASN A 263 7.86 6.10 -15.62
N ASP A 264 8.88 5.49 -16.19
CA ASP A 264 10.08 5.06 -15.48
C ASP A 264 9.77 4.11 -14.30
N MET A 265 8.73 3.31 -14.49
CA MET A 265 8.28 2.32 -13.51
C MET A 265 8.96 0.98 -13.71
N LEU A 266 9.21 0.28 -12.62
CA LEU A 266 9.83 -1.04 -12.63
C LEU A 266 8.99 -2.02 -13.45
N PRO A 267 9.51 -2.57 -14.56
CA PRO A 267 8.83 -3.61 -15.31
C PRO A 267 9.02 -4.98 -14.67
N MET A 268 7.94 -5.75 -14.65
CA MET A 268 7.94 -7.15 -14.22
C MET A 268 7.40 -8.02 -15.34
N GLU A 269 7.84 -9.28 -15.41
CA GLU A 269 7.26 -10.25 -16.31
C GLU A 269 5.75 -10.43 -16.02
N ASN A 270 4.93 -10.37 -17.06
CA ASN A 270 3.50 -10.56 -16.93
C ASN A 270 3.14 -12.04 -16.90
N ILE A 271 3.17 -12.62 -15.71
CA ILE A 271 2.81 -14.02 -15.45
C ILE A 271 1.32 -14.20 -15.12
N TRP A 272 0.57 -13.11 -15.04
CA TRP A 272 -0.80 -13.10 -14.53
C TRP A 272 -1.85 -13.25 -15.63
N ASP A 273 -1.51 -12.88 -16.84
CA ASP A 273 -2.42 -12.82 -17.98
C ASP A 273 -1.81 -13.53 -19.18
N ALA A 274 -2.01 -14.85 -19.24
CA ALA A 274 -1.48 -15.71 -20.30
C ALA A 274 -1.96 -15.32 -21.71
N ASN A 275 -3.07 -14.59 -21.81
CA ASN A 275 -3.64 -14.12 -23.09
C ASN A 275 -3.31 -12.64 -23.36
N SER A 276 -2.54 -12.00 -22.49
CA SER A 276 -2.15 -10.61 -22.66
C SER A 276 -1.15 -10.45 -23.81
N ARG A 277 -1.31 -9.36 -24.56
CA ARG A 277 -0.29 -8.90 -25.51
C ARG A 277 0.89 -8.22 -24.83
N HIS A 278 0.79 -7.96 -23.55
CA HIS A 278 1.81 -7.29 -22.75
C HIS A 278 2.74 -8.32 -22.11
N ALA A 279 3.99 -8.38 -22.55
CA ALA A 279 5.01 -9.26 -21.98
C ALA A 279 5.46 -8.79 -20.57
N VAL A 280 5.27 -7.51 -20.26
CA VAL A 280 5.63 -6.90 -18.98
C VAL A 280 4.46 -6.11 -18.40
N CYS A 281 4.44 -5.99 -17.08
CA CYS A 281 3.48 -5.19 -16.34
C CYS A 281 4.12 -4.61 -15.07
N GLY A 282 3.36 -3.80 -14.31
CA GLY A 282 3.69 -3.41 -12.96
C GLY A 282 3.55 -4.57 -11.96
N PHE A 283 3.73 -4.28 -10.69
CA PHE A 283 3.54 -5.27 -9.64
C PHE A 283 2.06 -5.55 -9.40
N PHE A 284 1.68 -6.82 -9.46
CA PHE A 284 0.33 -7.26 -9.13
C PHE A 284 0.28 -7.95 -7.77
N PHE A 285 -0.61 -7.48 -6.89
CA PHE A 285 -0.90 -8.09 -5.60
C PHE A 285 -2.22 -8.86 -5.69
N PRO A 286 -2.17 -10.18 -5.88
CA PRO A 286 -3.36 -10.98 -6.13
C PRO A 286 -4.23 -11.16 -4.88
N GLN A 287 -5.50 -11.47 -5.09
CA GLN A 287 -6.43 -11.71 -3.99
C GLN A 287 -6.07 -12.93 -3.14
N ILE A 288 -5.42 -13.92 -3.76
CA ILE A 288 -5.02 -15.17 -3.07
C ILE A 288 -3.97 -14.91 -1.96
N TRP A 289 -3.12 -13.91 -2.11
CA TRP A 289 -2.22 -13.53 -1.04
C TRP A 289 -3.00 -12.92 0.13
N ASP A 290 -2.61 -13.27 1.35
CA ASP A 290 -3.25 -12.77 2.56
C ASP A 290 -4.77 -13.05 2.59
N TYR A 291 -5.21 -14.19 2.08
CA TYR A 291 -6.59 -14.63 2.17
C TYR A 291 -6.71 -15.71 3.25
N GLU A 292 -7.19 -15.34 4.42
CA GLU A 292 -7.15 -16.14 5.65
C GLU A 292 -7.50 -17.62 5.49
N PRO A 293 -8.57 -18.03 4.76
CA PRO A 293 -8.88 -19.43 4.58
C PRO A 293 -7.81 -20.25 3.86
N PHE A 294 -6.86 -19.57 3.19
CA PHE A 294 -5.81 -20.18 2.38
C PHE A 294 -4.41 -19.74 2.79
N VAL A 295 -4.24 -19.36 4.06
CA VAL A 295 -2.95 -18.99 4.63
C VAL A 295 -2.66 -19.89 5.82
N GLU A 296 -1.50 -20.53 5.82
CA GLU A 296 -0.97 -21.34 6.90
C GLU A 296 0.36 -20.75 7.38
N ASP A 297 0.47 -20.46 8.66
CA ASP A 297 1.64 -19.81 9.25
C ASP A 297 2.13 -18.56 8.51
N GLY A 298 1.19 -17.75 8.00
CA GLY A 298 1.50 -16.54 7.23
C GLY A 298 1.90 -16.79 5.77
N ASN A 299 1.87 -18.02 5.29
CA ASN A 299 2.19 -18.38 3.90
C ASN A 299 0.91 -18.73 3.12
N SER A 300 0.72 -18.06 2.00
CA SER A 300 -0.39 -18.35 1.10
C SER A 300 -0.26 -19.75 0.49
N LEU A 301 -1.34 -20.50 0.54
CA LEU A 301 -1.40 -21.85 -0.01
C LEU A 301 -1.37 -21.83 -1.55
N LEU A 302 -1.21 -23.01 -2.15
CA LEU A 302 -1.15 -23.16 -3.60
C LEU A 302 -2.38 -22.62 -4.29
N PHE A 303 -2.19 -21.97 -5.42
CA PHE A 303 -3.22 -21.40 -6.26
C PHE A 303 -4.32 -22.39 -6.66
N ALA A 304 -3.98 -23.66 -6.91
CA ALA A 304 -4.95 -24.70 -7.30
C ALA A 304 -6.03 -24.90 -6.22
N SER A 305 -5.61 -25.05 -4.94
CA SER A 305 -6.55 -25.25 -3.83
C SER A 305 -7.48 -24.05 -3.63
N TRP A 306 -6.95 -22.84 -3.79
CA TRP A 306 -7.72 -21.61 -3.70
C TRP A 306 -8.69 -21.47 -4.87
N LYS A 307 -8.25 -21.76 -6.11
CA LYS A 307 -9.06 -21.60 -7.32
C LYS A 307 -10.32 -22.44 -7.27
N ASP A 308 -10.22 -23.69 -6.85
CA ASP A 308 -11.38 -24.58 -6.77
C ASP A 308 -12.44 -24.06 -5.79
N ASP A 309 -12.04 -23.59 -4.61
CA ASP A 309 -12.97 -23.03 -3.62
C ASP A 309 -13.56 -21.69 -4.08
N TYR A 310 -12.75 -20.85 -4.70
CA TYR A 310 -13.17 -19.57 -5.24
C TYR A 310 -14.15 -19.72 -6.41
N ASP A 311 -13.88 -20.67 -7.32
CA ASP A 311 -14.76 -20.96 -8.45
C ASP A 311 -16.09 -21.61 -7.98
N LYS A 312 -16.05 -22.46 -6.96
CA LYS A 312 -17.26 -23.01 -6.32
C LYS A 312 -18.12 -21.92 -5.68
N LYS A 313 -17.51 -21.02 -4.90
CA LYS A 313 -18.23 -19.89 -4.28
C LYS A 313 -18.82 -18.94 -5.31
N ARG A 314 -18.08 -18.66 -6.38
CA ARG A 314 -18.55 -17.82 -7.50
C ARG A 314 -19.66 -18.51 -8.33
N GLY A 315 -19.57 -19.81 -8.52
CA GLY A 315 -20.63 -20.61 -9.15
C GLY A 315 -21.94 -20.53 -8.37
N ALA A 316 -21.86 -20.74 -7.06
CA ALA A 316 -22.99 -20.64 -6.16
C ALA A 316 -23.62 -19.24 -6.09
N GLU A 317 -22.81 -18.17 -6.21
CA GLU A 317 -23.30 -16.79 -6.30
C GLU A 317 -24.01 -16.48 -7.63
N LYS A 318 -23.53 -17.06 -8.76
CA LYS A 318 -24.17 -16.91 -10.07
C LYS A 318 -25.56 -17.52 -10.14
N GLU A 319 -25.78 -18.62 -9.42
CA GLU A 319 -27.03 -19.35 -9.44
C GLU A 319 -28.14 -18.69 -8.60
N LYS A 320 -27.74 -17.73 -7.73
CA LYS A 320 -28.69 -17.16 -6.76
C LYS A 320 -29.56 -16.04 -7.30
N ASP A 321 -29.12 -15.23 -8.25
CA ASP A 321 -29.97 -14.15 -8.81
C ASP A 321 -29.34 -13.42 -10.00
N ALA A 322 -30.14 -12.95 -10.99
CA ALA A 322 -29.65 -12.14 -12.11
C ALA A 322 -29.10 -10.76 -11.66
N GLY A 323 -29.50 -10.24 -10.51
CA GLY A 323 -28.93 -9.06 -9.88
C GLY A 323 -27.50 -9.25 -9.36
N GLU A 324 -27.14 -10.48 -8.96
CA GLU A 324 -25.80 -10.85 -8.50
C GLU A 324 -24.78 -10.99 -9.63
N TYR A 325 -25.22 -11.10 -10.88
CA TYR A 325 -24.34 -11.07 -12.05
C TYR A 325 -23.50 -9.79 -12.11
N ASN A 326 -24.09 -8.67 -11.75
CA ASN A 326 -23.34 -7.40 -11.66
C ASN A 326 -22.31 -7.40 -10.54
N ILE A 327 -22.59 -8.08 -9.41
CA ILE A 327 -21.64 -8.26 -8.31
C ILE A 327 -20.50 -9.17 -8.77
N TYR A 328 -20.80 -10.23 -9.48
CA TYR A 328 -19.80 -11.16 -10.04
C TYR A 328 -18.89 -10.47 -11.07
N VAL A 329 -19.44 -9.69 -11.99
CA VAL A 329 -18.66 -8.91 -12.96
C VAL A 329 -17.82 -7.85 -12.24
N GLY A 330 -18.39 -7.18 -11.23
CA GLY A 330 -17.67 -6.24 -10.37
C GLY A 330 -16.54 -6.90 -9.58
N GLN A 331 -16.74 -8.11 -9.06
CA GLN A 331 -15.69 -8.87 -8.39
C GLN A 331 -14.59 -9.30 -9.35
N ARG A 332 -14.94 -9.71 -10.57
CA ARG A 332 -13.98 -10.06 -11.62
C ARG A 332 -13.16 -8.85 -12.08
N ALA A 333 -13.78 -7.68 -12.17
CA ALA A 333 -13.08 -6.43 -12.48
C ALA A 333 -12.15 -5.97 -11.34
N ASN A 334 -12.47 -6.34 -10.09
CA ASN A 334 -11.68 -6.00 -8.90
C ASN A 334 -10.69 -7.10 -8.48
N SER A 335 -10.78 -8.28 -9.10
CA SER A 335 -9.90 -9.44 -8.89
C SER A 335 -9.74 -10.13 -10.24
N PRO A 336 -8.99 -9.53 -11.18
CA PRO A 336 -8.75 -10.13 -12.48
C PRO A 336 -7.83 -11.34 -12.30
N ASN A 337 -8.38 -12.46 -11.94
CA ASN A 337 -7.86 -13.86 -11.99
C ASN A 337 -8.65 -14.72 -11.05
#